data_ee59854e478cdc899c7d4dccedf0e4c9
#
_entry.id   ee59854e478cdc899c7d4dccedf0e4c9
#
_cell.length_a   1.000
_cell.length_b   1.000
_cell.length_c   1.000
_cell.angle_alpha   90.00
_cell.angle_beta   90.00
_cell.angle_gamma   90.00
#
_symmetry.space_group_name_H-M   'P 1'
#
loop_
_entity.id
_entity.type
_entity.pdbx_description
1 polymer ?
#
loop_
_entity_poly.entity_id
_entity_poly.type
_entity_poly.pdbx_seq_one_letter_code
_entity_poly.pdbx_strand_id
1 'polypeptide(L)'
;MADKGIPPGSSPPINDNQEATQPFLSSFISEIIRSPVNLALVAVIAFLVYKIIKSKTKSDEPIEEVKELPKLTRDFTLEELKPYDGTGPDGRVLVAVNGNVYDVTRGSRFYGPGGPYAAFGGRDASRGLATFSVSAGKDEYDDLSDLNTAEMNSVREWEEQFKERYDYVGKLLKHGETPTNYSDEEEDGSQQEPQEQQEIKNDETPKSKDD
;
A
#
# COMPACT_ATOMS: atom_id res chain seq x y z
N MET A 1 -50.06 61.85 -52.40
CA MET A 1 -50.37 60.49 -51.96
C MET A 1 -49.15 59.98 -51.25
N ALA A 2 -49.37 59.54 -50.02
CA ALA A 2 -48.32 59.40 -49.00
C ALA A 2 -47.40 58.19 -49.20
N ASP A 3 -46.12 58.47 -49.23
CA ASP A 3 -45.04 57.53 -49.09
C ASP A 3 -44.81 57.30 -47.59
N LYS A 4 -44.92 56.03 -47.10
CA LYS A 4 -44.60 55.63 -45.76
C LYS A 4 -43.28 54.89 -45.74
N GLY A 5 -42.24 55.64 -45.37
CA GLY A 5 -40.93 55.08 -45.08
C GLY A 5 -40.95 54.05 -43.95
N ILE A 6 -40.23 52.94 -44.18
CA ILE A 6 -39.98 51.87 -43.23
C ILE A 6 -38.80 52.28 -42.32
N PRO A 7 -38.92 52.16 -40.99
CA PRO A 7 -37.78 52.45 -40.12
C PRO A 7 -36.75 51.31 -40.14
N PRO A 8 -35.44 51.60 -39.99
CA PRO A 8 -34.37 50.59 -40.02
C PRO A 8 -34.38 49.70 -38.79
N GLY A 9 -34.13 48.41 -39.05
CA GLY A 9 -34.19 47.34 -38.08
C GLY A 9 -33.18 47.47 -36.94
N SER A 10 -33.69 47.18 -35.77
CA SER A 10 -32.91 47.02 -34.54
C SER A 10 -32.07 45.74 -34.57
N SER A 11 -30.77 45.91 -34.41
CA SER A 11 -29.83 44.79 -34.18
C SER A 11 -30.17 44.07 -32.87
N PRO A 12 -30.01 42.74 -32.82
CA PRO A 12 -30.23 42.00 -31.56
C PRO A 12 -29.13 42.33 -30.55
N PRO A 13 -29.46 42.30 -29.23
CA PRO A 13 -28.46 42.56 -28.19
C PRO A 13 -27.41 41.49 -28.15
N ILE A 14 -26.15 41.91 -28.11
CA ILE A 14 -24.97 41.07 -27.87
C ILE A 14 -25.06 40.57 -26.44
N ASN A 15 -25.05 39.28 -26.28
CA ASN A 15 -25.14 38.60 -24.98
C ASN A 15 -23.75 38.62 -24.29
N ASP A 16 -23.55 39.63 -23.44
CA ASP A 16 -22.36 39.79 -22.59
C ASP A 16 -22.43 38.86 -21.38
N ASN A 17 -22.32 37.56 -21.58
CA ASN A 17 -22.19 36.55 -20.50
C ASN A 17 -20.75 36.12 -20.28
N GLN A 18 -19.75 37.00 -20.33
CA GLN A 18 -18.35 36.63 -20.08
C GLN A 18 -17.63 37.39 -18.95
N GLU A 19 -18.31 38.02 -18.02
CA GLU A 19 -17.63 38.74 -16.93
C GLU A 19 -18.15 38.46 -15.52
N ALA A 20 -18.64 37.27 -15.22
CA ALA A 20 -19.15 37.00 -13.85
C ALA A 20 -18.15 36.26 -12.93
N THR A 21 -16.95 35.87 -13.39
CA THR A 21 -15.98 35.11 -12.58
C THR A 21 -14.83 35.94 -12.01
N GLN A 22 -14.60 37.15 -12.49
CA GLN A 22 -13.50 38.02 -12.05
C GLN A 22 -13.74 38.72 -10.69
N PRO A 23 -14.94 39.18 -10.33
CA PRO A 23 -15.11 39.91 -9.08
C PRO A 23 -15.02 39.05 -7.81
N PHE A 24 -15.31 37.76 -7.88
CA PHE A 24 -15.25 36.88 -6.71
C PHE A 24 -13.80 36.66 -6.26
N LEU A 25 -12.89 36.34 -7.19
CA LEU A 25 -11.50 36.09 -6.85
C LEU A 25 -10.80 37.34 -6.31
N SER A 26 -11.06 38.50 -6.87
CA SER A 26 -10.47 39.76 -6.42
C SER A 26 -10.99 40.18 -5.03
N SER A 27 -12.27 39.95 -4.73
CA SER A 27 -12.86 40.16 -3.40
C SER A 27 -12.23 39.23 -2.34
N PHE A 28 -12.10 37.95 -2.63
CA PHE A 28 -11.45 36.97 -1.75
C PHE A 28 -9.99 37.33 -1.48
N ILE A 29 -9.23 37.70 -2.51
CA ILE A 29 -7.83 38.11 -2.35
C ILE A 29 -7.71 39.37 -1.51
N SER A 30 -8.58 40.36 -1.71
CA SER A 30 -8.56 41.61 -0.90
C SER A 30 -8.94 41.37 0.55
N GLU A 31 -9.80 40.42 0.83
CA GLU A 31 -10.23 40.08 2.20
C GLU A 31 -9.15 39.27 2.94
N ILE A 32 -8.43 38.41 2.24
CA ILE A 32 -7.26 37.70 2.78
C ILE A 32 -6.15 38.68 3.13
N ILE A 33 -5.85 39.66 2.27
CA ILE A 33 -4.77 40.64 2.48
C ILE A 33 -5.11 41.63 3.59
N ARG A 34 -6.38 41.89 3.84
CA ARG A 34 -6.83 42.90 4.80
C ARG A 34 -6.74 42.42 6.26
N SER A 35 -6.74 41.12 6.49
CA SER A 35 -6.64 40.53 7.83
C SER A 35 -5.19 40.14 8.16
N PRO A 36 -4.57 40.71 9.22
CA PRO A 36 -3.23 40.32 9.62
C PRO A 36 -3.13 38.85 10.04
N VAL A 37 -4.24 38.25 10.53
CA VAL A 37 -4.33 36.86 10.92
C VAL A 37 -4.29 35.97 9.66
N ASN A 38 -5.03 36.34 8.60
CA ASN A 38 -5.01 35.60 7.34
C ASN A 38 -3.65 35.66 6.65
N LEU A 39 -2.97 36.82 6.70
CA LEU A 39 -1.59 36.96 6.20
C LEU A 39 -0.63 36.04 6.95
N ALA A 40 -0.74 35.98 8.28
CA ALA A 40 0.08 35.07 9.08
C ALA A 40 -0.20 33.59 8.70
N LEU A 41 -1.46 33.22 8.49
CA LEU A 41 -1.85 31.86 8.07
C LEU A 41 -1.29 31.52 6.69
N VAL A 42 -1.41 32.43 5.73
CA VAL A 42 -0.83 32.24 4.37
C VAL A 42 0.70 32.09 4.44
N ALA A 43 1.36 32.87 5.29
CA ALA A 43 2.81 32.75 5.50
C ALA A 43 3.20 31.39 6.10
N VAL A 44 2.42 30.87 7.06
CA VAL A 44 2.61 29.53 7.63
C VAL A 44 2.39 28.45 6.58
N ILE A 45 1.32 28.55 5.80
CA ILE A 45 1.05 27.60 4.71
C ILE A 45 2.18 27.61 3.67
N ALA A 46 2.59 28.81 3.24
CA ALA A 46 3.70 28.94 2.28
C ALA A 46 5.01 28.36 2.85
N PHE A 47 5.29 28.57 4.14
CA PHE A 47 6.44 27.99 4.82
C PHE A 47 6.36 26.47 4.89
N LEU A 48 5.19 25.90 5.21
CA LEU A 48 4.97 24.46 5.23
C LEU A 48 5.11 23.84 3.83
N VAL A 49 4.52 24.47 2.83
CA VAL A 49 4.66 24.05 1.41
C VAL A 49 6.14 24.13 0.98
N TYR A 50 6.83 25.21 1.29
CA TYR A 50 8.26 25.34 1.05
C TYR A 50 9.07 24.23 1.74
N LYS A 51 8.75 23.93 3.00
CA LYS A 51 9.40 22.85 3.76
C LYS A 51 9.14 21.48 3.15
N ILE A 52 7.91 21.22 2.68
CA ILE A 52 7.53 19.98 2.00
C ILE A 52 8.25 19.85 0.65
N ILE A 53 8.28 20.92 -0.14
CA ILE A 53 8.99 20.93 -1.43
C ILE A 53 10.49 20.72 -1.20
N LYS A 54 11.10 21.46 -0.25
CA LYS A 54 12.51 21.31 0.08
C LYS A 54 12.85 19.94 0.67
N SER A 55 11.93 19.32 1.43
CA SER A 55 12.07 17.94 1.91
C SER A 55 12.00 16.93 0.76
N LYS A 56 11.10 17.14 -0.21
CA LYS A 56 11.02 16.30 -1.42
C LYS A 56 12.25 16.47 -2.32
N THR A 57 12.77 17.68 -2.48
CA THR A 57 13.96 17.95 -3.29
C THR A 57 15.26 17.41 -2.66
N LYS A 58 15.26 17.15 -1.34
CA LYS A 58 16.36 16.45 -0.67
C LYS A 58 16.28 14.92 -0.82
N SER A 59 15.14 14.40 -1.29
CA SER A 59 14.95 12.98 -1.62
C SER A 59 15.36 12.64 -3.07
N ASP A 60 15.77 13.63 -3.86
CA ASP A 60 16.44 13.46 -5.15
C ASP A 60 17.97 13.38 -4.96
N GLU A 61 18.45 12.67 -3.93
CA GLU A 61 19.71 11.97 -4.14
C GLU A 61 19.46 11.05 -5.33
N PRO A 62 20.39 10.97 -6.32
CA PRO A 62 20.22 10.10 -7.46
C PRO A 62 19.77 8.77 -6.87
N ILE A 63 18.63 8.26 -7.31
CA ILE A 63 18.28 6.87 -7.08
C ILE A 63 19.52 6.17 -7.64
N GLU A 64 20.44 5.75 -6.74
CA GLU A 64 21.44 4.75 -7.13
C GLU A 64 20.62 3.76 -7.91
N GLU A 65 20.96 3.57 -9.18
CA GLU A 65 20.25 2.65 -10.07
C GLU A 65 19.90 1.47 -9.21
N VAL A 66 18.60 1.31 -8.88
CA VAL A 66 18.15 0.20 -8.05
C VAL A 66 18.61 -0.99 -8.84
N LYS A 67 19.78 -1.52 -8.48
CA LYS A 67 20.38 -2.68 -9.12
C LYS A 67 19.27 -3.70 -9.05
N GLU A 68 18.62 -3.94 -10.18
CA GLU A 68 17.51 -4.89 -10.24
C GLU A 68 18.06 -6.21 -9.76
N LEU A 69 17.77 -6.51 -8.49
CA LEU A 69 18.20 -7.75 -7.90
C LEU A 69 17.42 -8.88 -8.59
N PRO A 70 18.06 -10.01 -8.87
CA PRO A 70 17.36 -11.15 -9.44
C PRO A 70 16.11 -11.47 -8.61
N LYS A 71 15.00 -11.75 -9.29
CA LYS A 71 13.77 -12.17 -8.61
C LYS A 71 14.08 -13.39 -7.76
N LEU A 72 13.69 -13.36 -6.51
CA LEU A 72 13.88 -14.44 -5.57
C LEU A 72 12.54 -15.16 -5.41
N THR A 73 12.54 -16.47 -5.64
CA THR A 73 11.33 -17.30 -5.50
C THR A 73 11.72 -18.57 -4.74
N ARG A 74 11.50 -18.59 -3.45
CA ARG A 74 11.70 -19.73 -2.56
C ARG A 74 11.06 -19.49 -1.20
N ASP A 75 10.81 -20.57 -0.47
CA ASP A 75 10.38 -20.52 0.92
C ASP A 75 11.55 -20.28 1.88
N PHE A 76 11.26 -19.80 3.07
CA PHE A 76 12.22 -19.42 4.09
C PHE A 76 11.83 -19.95 5.45
N THR A 77 12.78 -20.44 6.20
CA THR A 77 12.68 -20.53 7.66
C THR A 77 12.98 -19.17 8.29
N LEU A 78 12.65 -18.99 9.58
CA LEU A 78 12.98 -17.76 10.29
C LEU A 78 14.49 -17.47 10.30
N GLU A 79 15.32 -18.50 10.46
CA GLU A 79 16.79 -18.37 10.44
C GLU A 79 17.30 -17.91 9.09
N GLU A 80 16.75 -18.42 8.01
CA GLU A 80 17.12 -18.05 6.65
C GLU A 80 16.63 -16.65 6.28
N LEU A 81 15.56 -16.16 6.92
CA LEU A 81 15.00 -14.83 6.67
C LEU A 81 15.84 -13.73 7.34
N LYS A 82 16.41 -13.99 8.53
CA LYS A 82 17.19 -13.02 9.35
C LYS A 82 18.26 -12.24 8.58
N PRO A 83 19.07 -12.84 7.69
CA PRO A 83 20.10 -12.11 6.95
C PRO A 83 19.56 -11.06 5.95
N TYR A 84 18.25 -11.09 5.66
CA TYR A 84 17.61 -10.17 4.71
C TYR A 84 17.01 -8.94 5.41
N ASP A 85 17.78 -8.34 6.31
CA ASP A 85 17.40 -7.11 7.04
C ASP A 85 17.93 -5.82 6.37
N GLY A 86 18.55 -5.94 5.19
CA GLY A 86 19.17 -4.83 4.47
C GLY A 86 20.62 -4.57 4.82
N THR A 87 21.23 -5.33 5.76
CA THR A 87 22.65 -5.23 6.08
C THR A 87 23.51 -6.12 5.20
N GLY A 88 22.90 -7.06 4.46
CA GLY A 88 23.58 -7.96 3.53
C GLY A 88 24.23 -7.23 2.35
N PRO A 89 25.12 -7.92 1.59
CA PRO A 89 25.94 -7.30 0.53
C PRO A 89 25.12 -6.78 -0.66
N ASP A 90 23.91 -7.30 -0.87
CA ASP A 90 22.98 -6.87 -1.91
C ASP A 90 21.97 -5.83 -1.40
N GLY A 91 21.96 -5.56 -0.09
CA GLY A 91 21.02 -4.63 0.54
C GLY A 91 19.56 -5.08 0.52
N ARG A 92 19.30 -6.37 0.18
CA ARG A 92 17.95 -6.92 0.10
C ARG A 92 17.27 -6.94 1.46
N VAL A 93 16.01 -6.52 1.47
CA VAL A 93 15.16 -6.56 2.66
C VAL A 93 13.93 -7.42 2.37
N LEU A 94 13.75 -8.46 3.18
CA LEU A 94 12.56 -9.31 3.14
C LEU A 94 11.77 -9.14 4.44
N VAL A 95 10.44 -9.22 4.36
CA VAL A 95 9.54 -9.19 5.52
C VAL A 95 8.49 -10.28 5.34
N ALA A 96 8.22 -11.05 6.38
CA ALA A 96 7.11 -11.99 6.39
C ALA A 96 5.87 -11.35 7.00
N VAL A 97 4.70 -11.59 6.38
CA VAL A 97 3.37 -11.17 6.85
C VAL A 97 2.39 -12.31 6.57
N ASN A 98 1.69 -12.75 7.61
CA ASN A 98 0.69 -13.82 7.54
C ASN A 98 1.23 -15.12 6.89
N GLY A 99 2.47 -15.48 7.21
CA GLY A 99 3.14 -16.66 6.65
C GLY A 99 3.64 -16.52 5.20
N ASN A 100 3.52 -15.34 4.60
CA ASN A 100 4.02 -15.03 3.26
C ASN A 100 5.20 -14.07 3.32
N VAL A 101 6.23 -14.30 2.52
CA VAL A 101 7.46 -13.50 2.46
C VAL A 101 7.41 -12.57 1.26
N TYR A 102 7.73 -11.30 1.49
CA TYR A 102 7.71 -10.23 0.49
C TYR A 102 9.07 -9.56 0.37
N ASP A 103 9.50 -9.27 -0.85
CA ASP A 103 10.68 -8.45 -1.12
C ASP A 103 10.32 -6.96 -1.00
N VAL A 104 10.71 -6.37 0.11
CA VAL A 104 10.45 -4.96 0.41
C VAL A 104 11.68 -4.08 0.17
N THR A 105 12.64 -4.53 -0.64
CA THR A 105 13.90 -3.81 -0.91
C THR A 105 13.64 -2.41 -1.45
N ARG A 106 12.64 -2.22 -2.32
CA ARG A 106 12.23 -0.88 -2.79
C ARG A 106 11.66 0.02 -1.69
N GLY A 107 11.30 -0.58 -0.54
CA GLY A 107 10.89 0.10 0.69
C GLY A 107 11.98 0.13 1.76
N SER A 108 13.26 -0.07 1.42
CA SER A 108 14.39 -0.14 2.37
C SER A 108 14.49 1.05 3.30
N ARG A 109 14.07 2.24 2.85
CA ARG A 109 13.97 3.44 3.71
C ARG A 109 13.03 3.29 4.90
N PHE A 110 12.09 2.32 4.84
CA PHE A 110 11.15 2.03 5.92
C PHE A 110 11.57 0.80 6.73
N TYR A 111 11.96 -0.27 6.05
CA TYR A 111 12.19 -1.60 6.64
C TYR A 111 13.67 -1.95 6.77
N GLY A 112 14.55 -1.24 6.08
CA GLY A 112 16.01 -1.42 6.16
C GLY A 112 16.62 -0.72 7.37
N PRO A 113 17.95 -0.81 7.53
CA PRO A 113 18.67 -0.23 8.65
C PRO A 113 18.40 1.26 8.83
N GLY A 114 18.04 1.66 10.05
CA GLY A 114 17.71 3.05 10.37
C GLY A 114 16.32 3.51 9.97
N GLY A 115 15.53 2.68 9.30
CA GLY A 115 14.12 2.94 8.99
C GLY A 115 13.22 2.82 10.22
N PRO A 116 12.03 3.46 10.20
CA PRO A 116 11.08 3.42 11.31
C PRO A 116 10.53 2.01 11.60
N TYR A 117 10.57 1.11 10.65
CA TYR A 117 10.13 -0.28 10.72
C TYR A 117 11.29 -1.28 10.52
N ALA A 118 12.52 -0.86 10.79
CA ALA A 118 13.70 -1.72 10.66
C ALA A 118 13.60 -3.01 11.50
N ALA A 119 12.83 -2.99 12.60
CA ALA A 119 12.57 -4.17 13.40
C ALA A 119 11.84 -5.31 12.67
N PHE A 120 11.22 -5.03 11.53
CA PHE A 120 10.50 -6.02 10.71
C PHE A 120 11.39 -6.62 9.59
N GLY A 121 12.48 -5.93 9.21
CA GLY A 121 13.42 -6.42 8.21
C GLY A 121 14.04 -7.76 8.64
N GLY A 122 13.99 -8.76 7.75
CA GLY A 122 14.47 -10.11 8.01
C GLY A 122 13.64 -10.89 9.05
N ARG A 123 12.38 -10.52 9.29
CA ARG A 123 11.55 -11.10 10.36
C ARG A 123 10.10 -11.27 9.95
N ASP A 124 9.35 -11.99 10.78
CA ASP A 124 7.89 -12.02 10.73
C ASP A 124 7.32 -10.79 11.45
N ALA A 125 6.66 -9.93 10.68
CA ALA A 125 6.03 -8.70 11.15
C ALA A 125 4.55 -8.90 11.58
N SER A 126 3.96 -10.07 11.37
CA SER A 126 2.52 -10.31 11.51
C SER A 126 1.96 -9.83 12.85
N ARG A 127 2.56 -10.23 13.96
CA ARG A 127 2.10 -9.83 15.30
C ARG A 127 2.28 -8.33 15.55
N GLY A 128 3.40 -7.76 15.09
CA GLY A 128 3.65 -6.33 15.22
C GLY A 128 2.60 -5.51 14.47
N LEU A 129 2.24 -5.94 13.28
CA LEU A 129 1.20 -5.32 12.44
C LEU A 129 -0.19 -5.50 13.06
N ALA A 130 -0.49 -6.70 13.61
CA ALA A 130 -1.76 -6.98 14.29
C ALA A 130 -2.00 -6.05 15.49
N THR A 131 -0.95 -5.82 16.28
CA THR A 131 -1.02 -5.08 17.55
C THR A 131 -0.55 -3.63 17.44
N PHE A 132 -0.27 -3.15 16.22
CA PHE A 132 0.29 -1.82 15.95
C PHE A 132 1.57 -1.51 16.76
N SER A 133 2.39 -2.54 16.98
CA SER A 133 3.63 -2.47 17.74
C SER A 133 4.83 -2.68 16.82
N VAL A 134 5.74 -1.71 16.78
CA VAL A 134 7.02 -1.85 16.05
C VAL A 134 8.05 -2.46 17.00
N SER A 135 7.91 -3.75 17.26
CA SER A 135 8.89 -4.54 18.01
C SER A 135 9.44 -5.65 17.13
N ALA A 136 10.67 -6.08 17.41
CA ALA A 136 11.22 -7.26 16.77
C ALA A 136 10.29 -8.47 17.02
N GLY A 137 10.01 -9.22 15.96
CA GLY A 137 9.25 -10.46 16.05
C GLY A 137 9.92 -11.48 16.98
N LYS A 138 9.20 -12.53 17.33
CA LYS A 138 9.76 -13.66 18.09
C LYS A 138 10.87 -14.34 17.27
N ASP A 139 11.81 -14.96 17.97
CA ASP A 139 12.84 -15.80 17.32
C ASP A 139 12.30 -17.18 16.94
N GLU A 140 11.10 -17.53 17.37
CA GLU A 140 10.38 -18.75 17.05
C GLU A 140 9.19 -18.44 16.15
N TYR A 141 8.75 -19.46 15.38
CA TYR A 141 7.57 -19.34 14.52
C TYR A 141 6.33 -18.98 15.36
N ASP A 142 5.65 -17.92 14.96
CA ASP A 142 4.44 -17.43 15.62
C ASP A 142 3.21 -17.88 14.83
N ASP A 143 2.41 -18.78 15.37
CA ASP A 143 1.21 -19.30 14.73
C ASP A 143 0.00 -18.35 14.79
N LEU A 144 0.14 -17.25 15.53
CA LEU A 144 -0.88 -16.21 15.72
C LEU A 144 -2.21 -16.70 16.31
N SER A 145 -2.24 -17.93 16.87
CA SER A 145 -3.46 -18.59 17.36
C SER A 145 -4.12 -17.88 18.55
N ASP A 146 -3.34 -17.07 19.26
CA ASP A 146 -3.79 -16.26 20.41
C ASP A 146 -4.35 -14.88 20.01
N LEU A 147 -4.26 -14.49 18.75
CA LEU A 147 -4.81 -13.24 18.28
C LEU A 147 -6.34 -13.29 18.21
N ASN A 148 -6.99 -12.22 18.62
CA ASN A 148 -8.42 -12.08 18.47
C ASN A 148 -8.82 -11.78 17.01
N THR A 149 -10.12 -11.85 16.72
CA THR A 149 -10.65 -11.66 15.34
C THR A 149 -10.27 -10.29 14.73
N ALA A 150 -10.27 -9.22 15.54
CA ALA A 150 -9.93 -7.89 15.05
C ALA A 150 -8.43 -7.79 14.69
N GLU A 151 -7.56 -8.35 15.53
CA GLU A 151 -6.13 -8.41 15.27
C GLU A 151 -5.81 -9.26 14.04
N MET A 152 -6.47 -10.43 13.88
CA MET A 152 -6.30 -11.25 12.67
C MET A 152 -6.82 -10.55 11.40
N ASN A 153 -7.90 -9.78 11.49
CA ASN A 153 -8.36 -8.98 10.36
C ASN A 153 -7.31 -7.91 9.98
N SER A 154 -6.70 -7.26 10.98
CA SER A 154 -5.60 -6.31 10.73
C SER A 154 -4.42 -6.97 10.02
N VAL A 155 -4.04 -8.21 10.41
CA VAL A 155 -2.96 -8.95 9.71
C VAL A 155 -3.31 -9.16 8.24
N ARG A 156 -4.55 -9.59 7.94
CA ARG A 156 -5.00 -9.82 6.55
C ARG A 156 -5.03 -8.53 5.73
N GLU A 157 -5.51 -7.43 6.31
CA GLU A 157 -5.50 -6.13 5.66
C GLU A 157 -4.07 -5.64 5.34
N TRP A 158 -3.12 -5.88 6.24
CA TRP A 158 -1.72 -5.59 5.99
C TRP A 158 -1.13 -6.49 4.92
N GLU A 159 -1.44 -7.78 4.93
CA GLU A 159 -1.00 -8.72 3.90
C GLU A 159 -1.45 -8.27 2.50
N GLU A 160 -2.72 -7.90 2.32
CA GLU A 160 -3.22 -7.37 1.05
C GLU A 160 -2.44 -6.11 0.61
N GLN A 161 -2.12 -5.19 1.54
CA GLN A 161 -1.31 -4.03 1.22
C GLN A 161 0.14 -4.39 0.82
N PHE A 162 0.71 -5.43 1.43
CA PHE A 162 2.04 -5.92 1.04
C PHE A 162 1.99 -6.57 -0.33
N LYS A 163 1.00 -7.40 -0.61
CA LYS A 163 0.76 -8.06 -1.89
C LYS A 163 0.60 -7.05 -3.05
N GLU A 164 -0.09 -5.94 -2.81
CA GLU A 164 -0.25 -4.88 -3.81
C GLU A 164 1.05 -4.11 -4.09
N ARG A 165 1.92 -3.98 -3.09
CA ARG A 165 3.09 -3.08 -3.16
C ARG A 165 4.41 -3.77 -3.40
N TYR A 166 4.54 -5.04 -3.03
CA TYR A 166 5.81 -5.76 -2.96
C TYR A 166 5.71 -7.10 -3.67
N ASP A 167 6.84 -7.59 -4.14
CA ASP A 167 6.88 -8.85 -4.84
C ASP A 167 6.82 -9.99 -3.84
N TYR A 168 5.92 -10.94 -4.10
CA TYR A 168 5.85 -12.19 -3.34
C TYR A 168 7.09 -13.04 -3.64
N VAL A 169 7.68 -13.60 -2.61
CA VAL A 169 8.91 -14.40 -2.70
C VAL A 169 8.65 -15.88 -2.44
N GLY A 170 7.88 -16.20 -1.42
CA GLY A 170 7.56 -17.55 -0.99
C GLY A 170 6.90 -17.58 0.37
N LYS A 171 6.85 -18.73 1.01
CA LYS A 171 6.23 -18.92 2.34
C LYS A 171 7.26 -18.84 3.46
N LEU A 172 6.81 -18.44 4.64
CA LEU A 172 7.53 -18.62 5.88
C LEU A 172 7.22 -20.01 6.42
N LEU A 173 8.21 -20.91 6.43
CA LEU A 173 8.06 -22.29 6.81
C LEU A 173 8.00 -22.45 8.36
N LYS A 174 7.13 -23.33 8.80
CA LYS A 174 7.15 -23.87 10.17
C LYS A 174 8.32 -24.84 10.33
N HIS A 175 8.70 -25.06 11.58
CA HIS A 175 9.73 -26.05 11.87
C HIS A 175 9.33 -27.45 11.36
N GLY A 176 10.18 -28.04 10.51
CA GLY A 176 9.93 -29.36 9.90
C GLY A 176 9.02 -29.36 8.66
N GLU A 177 8.55 -28.21 8.21
CA GLU A 177 7.82 -28.08 6.94
C GLU A 177 8.76 -28.15 5.75
N THR A 178 8.36 -28.87 4.69
CA THR A 178 9.16 -28.99 3.48
C THR A 178 8.94 -27.82 2.54
N PRO A 179 10.00 -27.24 1.94
CA PRO A 179 9.86 -26.16 0.97
C PRO A 179 9.03 -26.56 -0.26
N THR A 180 8.30 -25.61 -0.80
CA THR A 180 7.56 -25.76 -2.05
C THR A 180 8.54 -25.82 -3.23
N ASN A 181 8.27 -26.70 -4.21
CA ASN A 181 9.02 -26.71 -5.45
C ASN A 181 8.43 -25.69 -6.43
N TYR A 182 9.16 -24.62 -6.70
CA TYR A 182 8.74 -23.56 -7.63
C TYR A 182 9.22 -23.79 -9.07
N SER A 183 9.89 -24.93 -9.36
CA SER A 183 10.51 -25.18 -10.67
C SER A 183 9.50 -25.36 -11.81
N ASP A 184 8.24 -25.62 -11.50
CA ASP A 184 7.22 -25.99 -12.49
C ASP A 184 6.22 -24.85 -12.79
N GLU A 185 6.39 -23.64 -12.20
CA GLU A 185 5.39 -22.54 -12.30
C GLU A 185 5.75 -21.45 -13.32
N GLU A 186 6.79 -21.61 -14.14
CA GLU A 186 7.17 -20.54 -15.10
C GLU A 186 6.29 -20.48 -16.37
N GLU A 187 5.27 -21.33 -16.53
CA GLU A 187 4.46 -21.37 -17.77
C GLU A 187 2.97 -21.06 -17.66
N ASP A 188 2.36 -20.82 -16.49
CA ASP A 188 0.92 -20.49 -16.50
C ASP A 188 0.52 -19.43 -15.47
N GLY A 189 0.35 -18.20 -15.97
CA GLY A 189 -0.21 -17.07 -15.23
C GLY A 189 -1.74 -17.14 -15.12
N SER A 190 -2.31 -18.14 -14.48
CA SER A 190 -3.75 -18.19 -14.19
C SER A 190 -4.02 -18.57 -12.74
N GLN A 191 -4.78 -17.70 -12.11
CA GLN A 191 -5.29 -17.72 -10.76
C GLN A 191 -5.88 -19.09 -10.39
N GLN A 192 -5.35 -19.74 -9.35
CA GLN A 192 -6.06 -20.81 -8.65
C GLN A 192 -6.58 -20.27 -7.32
N GLU A 193 -7.87 -20.08 -7.25
CA GLU A 193 -8.62 -19.92 -6.01
C GLU A 193 -8.51 -21.19 -5.16
N PRO A 194 -8.44 -21.10 -3.82
CA PRO A 194 -8.41 -22.28 -2.96
C PRO A 194 -9.74 -23.02 -3.05
N GLN A 195 -9.73 -24.25 -3.54
CA GLN A 195 -10.89 -25.12 -3.48
C GLN A 195 -11.12 -25.57 -2.04
N GLU A 196 -12.22 -25.11 -1.49
CA GLU A 196 -12.80 -25.56 -0.24
C GLU A 196 -13.19 -27.04 -0.33
N GLN A 197 -12.47 -27.90 0.39
CA GLN A 197 -12.79 -29.33 0.46
C GLN A 197 -14.09 -29.52 1.24
N GLN A 198 -15.17 -29.77 0.52
CA GLN A 198 -16.43 -30.23 1.10
C GLN A 198 -16.27 -31.69 1.53
N GLU A 199 -16.26 -31.91 2.82
CA GLU A 199 -16.33 -33.22 3.47
C GLU A 199 -17.71 -33.83 3.28
N ILE A 200 -17.81 -34.80 2.36
CA ILE A 200 -19.04 -35.55 2.13
C ILE A 200 -19.17 -36.59 3.26
N LYS A 201 -20.07 -36.32 4.22
CA LYS A 201 -20.51 -37.33 5.18
C LYS A 201 -21.43 -38.30 4.48
N ASN A 202 -20.93 -39.50 4.20
CA ASN A 202 -21.76 -40.64 3.84
C ASN A 202 -22.45 -41.19 5.10
N ASP A 203 -23.73 -40.93 5.21
CA ASP A 203 -24.60 -41.53 6.21
C ASP A 203 -25.10 -42.90 5.67
N GLU A 204 -24.44 -43.97 6.08
CA GLU A 204 -24.93 -45.35 5.82
C GLU A 204 -25.80 -45.83 7.00
N THR A 205 -27.09 -45.82 6.78
CA THR A 205 -28.07 -46.48 7.66
C THR A 205 -28.08 -48.00 7.41
N PRO A 206 -27.88 -48.85 8.41
CA PRO A 206 -28.08 -50.31 8.22
C PRO A 206 -29.56 -50.66 8.32
N LYS A 207 -30.06 -51.27 7.25
CA LYS A 207 -31.38 -51.92 7.23
C LYS A 207 -31.37 -53.17 8.12
N SER A 208 -32.21 -53.18 9.17
CA SER A 208 -32.60 -54.39 9.88
C SER A 208 -33.47 -55.26 8.97
N LYS A 209 -33.13 -56.54 8.85
CA LYS A 209 -34.01 -57.59 8.41
C LYS A 209 -34.56 -58.29 9.61
N ASP A 210 -35.86 -58.19 9.78
CA ASP A 210 -36.64 -59.11 10.59
C ASP A 210 -36.91 -60.37 9.76
N ASP A 211 -36.67 -61.50 10.39
CA ASP A 211 -37.42 -62.74 10.28
C ASP A 211 -37.30 -63.53 11.57
#